data_405b3d7364c12a53021925115457595f
#
_entry.id   405b3d7364c12a53021925115457595f
#
_cell.length_a   1.000
_cell.length_b   1.000
_cell.length_c   1.000
_cell.angle_alpha   90.00
_cell.angle_beta   90.00
_cell.angle_gamma   90.00
#
_symmetry.space_group_name_H-M   'P 1'
#
loop_
_entity.id
_entity.type
_entity.pdbx_description
1 polymer ?
#
loop_
_entity_poly.entity_id
_entity_poly.type
_entity_poly.pdbx_seq_one_letter_code
_entity_poly.pdbx_strand_id
1 'polypeptide(L)'
;MKRLQRQQEQAKRNYQLQLQQAAANQPELPSDPELLSLHREFIIKADKLAGEYERKKQFDRAREVFEAMVRLVPNHAEAEAGLNRIMQMQTMKDRKLVNVEAADGWQDSGVTLQADMPVHIEVRGTWKVVLETGPEGLEIPDKQRPRDSRIKLGTLIGVIANSPAELESGKPFPIKPGEKFVNKKSGRLYLRMFDLEPSDNEGKMYVMIQSTFGN
;
A
#
# COMPACT_ATOMS: atom_id res chain seq x y z
N MET A 1 5.17 28.60 -19.60
CA MET A 1 6.15 27.61 -20.08
C MET A 1 7.51 27.71 -19.40
N LYS A 2 8.20 28.84 -19.34
CA LYS A 2 9.56 28.98 -18.74
C LYS A 2 9.70 28.58 -17.27
N ARG A 3 8.64 28.65 -16.45
CA ARG A 3 8.67 28.29 -15.01
C ARG A 3 8.72 26.77 -14.80
N LEU A 4 8.00 26.00 -15.61
CA LEU A 4 8.01 24.52 -15.56
C LEU A 4 9.36 23.94 -16.01
N GLN A 5 9.96 24.51 -17.05
CA GLN A 5 11.29 24.09 -17.52
C GLN A 5 12.37 24.31 -16.46
N ARG A 6 12.34 25.45 -15.75
CA ARG A 6 13.29 25.71 -14.64
C ARG A 6 13.12 24.73 -13.47
N GLN A 7 11.88 24.34 -13.14
CA GLN A 7 11.64 23.35 -12.10
C GLN A 7 12.13 21.95 -12.50
N GLN A 8 11.94 21.56 -13.76
CA GLN A 8 12.46 20.29 -14.27
C GLN A 8 14.01 20.26 -14.31
N GLU A 9 14.65 21.37 -14.69
CA GLU A 9 16.11 21.45 -14.67
C GLU A 9 16.67 21.43 -13.25
N GLN A 10 16.02 22.10 -12.29
CA GLN A 10 16.41 22.03 -10.88
C GLN A 10 16.25 20.61 -10.31
N ALA A 11 15.14 19.93 -10.62
CA ALA A 11 14.93 18.54 -10.19
C ALA A 11 16.00 17.59 -10.78
N LYS A 12 16.35 17.74 -12.05
CA LYS A 12 17.44 16.97 -12.69
C LYS A 12 18.81 17.25 -12.03
N ARG A 13 19.14 18.50 -11.73
CA ARG A 13 20.39 18.84 -11.03
C ARG A 13 20.45 18.26 -9.63
N ASN A 14 19.36 18.37 -8.87
CA ASN A 14 19.30 17.80 -7.52
C ASN A 14 19.43 16.27 -7.54
N TYR A 15 18.80 15.62 -8.51
CA TYR A 15 18.94 14.17 -8.69
C TYR A 15 20.38 13.76 -9.05
N GLN A 16 21.05 14.52 -9.96
CA GLN A 16 22.45 14.27 -10.28
C GLN A 16 23.40 14.52 -9.11
N LEU A 17 23.14 15.54 -8.29
CA LEU A 17 23.90 15.81 -7.06
C LEU A 17 23.70 14.69 -6.03
N GLN A 18 22.50 14.16 -5.87
CA GLN A 18 22.24 13.00 -5.00
C GLN A 18 22.95 11.75 -5.49
N LEU A 19 22.96 11.48 -6.80
CA LEU A 19 23.72 10.36 -7.38
C LEU A 19 25.23 10.52 -7.17
N GLN A 20 25.79 11.73 -7.33
CA GLN A 20 27.21 12.00 -7.08
C GLN A 20 27.57 11.87 -5.59
N GLN A 21 26.71 12.32 -4.69
CA GLN A 21 26.90 12.15 -3.23
C GLN A 21 26.78 10.69 -2.81
N ALA A 22 25.84 9.94 -3.39
CA ALA A 22 25.72 8.50 -3.17
C ALA A 22 26.94 7.74 -3.69
N ALA A 23 27.49 8.12 -4.85
CA ALA A 23 28.69 7.54 -5.41
C ALA A 23 29.96 7.87 -4.58
N ALA A 24 30.04 9.09 -4.02
CA ALA A 24 31.15 9.50 -3.17
C ALA A 24 31.15 8.85 -1.77
N ASN A 25 30.00 8.37 -1.30
CA ASN A 25 29.84 7.67 -0.03
C ASN A 25 29.84 6.13 -0.16
N GLN A 26 30.25 5.59 -1.30
CA GLN A 26 30.38 4.14 -1.44
C GLN A 26 31.58 3.69 -0.60
N PRO A 27 31.40 2.76 0.34
CA PRO A 27 32.54 2.16 1.03
C PRO A 27 33.42 1.46 0.01
N GLU A 28 34.67 1.90 -0.09
CA GLU A 28 35.65 1.25 -0.95
C GLU A 28 35.89 -0.18 -0.46
N LEU A 29 35.98 -1.12 -1.39
CA LEU A 29 36.41 -2.48 -1.04
C LEU A 29 37.80 -2.44 -0.42
N PRO A 30 38.06 -3.25 0.62
CA PRO A 30 39.35 -3.26 1.27
C PRO A 30 40.47 -3.56 0.26
N SER A 31 41.58 -2.86 0.38
CA SER A 31 42.78 -3.11 -0.43
C SER A 31 43.59 -4.31 0.04
N ASP A 32 43.37 -4.76 1.29
CA ASP A 32 44.02 -5.92 1.86
C ASP A 32 43.54 -7.22 1.26
N PRO A 33 44.44 -8.08 0.69
CA PRO A 33 44.04 -9.33 0.01
C PRO A 33 43.40 -10.35 0.95
N GLU A 34 43.80 -10.43 2.21
CA GLU A 34 43.24 -11.38 3.18
C GLU A 34 41.81 -10.95 3.55
N LEU A 35 41.60 -9.65 3.76
CA LEU A 35 40.29 -9.10 4.04
C LEU A 35 39.33 -9.22 2.85
N LEU A 36 39.83 -9.04 1.64
CA LEU A 36 39.06 -9.32 0.41
C LEU A 36 38.64 -10.80 0.31
N SER A 37 39.54 -11.71 0.71
CA SER A 37 39.22 -13.14 0.74
C SER A 37 38.11 -13.47 1.73
N LEU A 38 38.15 -12.87 2.93
CA LEU A 38 37.10 -13.00 3.95
C LEU A 38 35.76 -12.45 3.46
N HIS A 39 35.76 -11.30 2.76
CA HIS A 39 34.53 -10.76 2.16
C HIS A 39 33.93 -11.71 1.14
N ARG A 40 34.74 -12.29 0.26
CA ARG A 40 34.26 -13.28 -0.73
C ARG A 40 33.69 -14.52 -0.06
N GLU A 41 34.38 -15.05 0.95
CA GLU A 41 33.91 -16.21 1.69
C GLU A 41 32.59 -15.92 2.42
N PHE A 42 32.47 -14.73 3.02
CA PHE A 42 31.21 -14.27 3.62
C PHE A 42 30.07 -14.25 2.60
N ILE A 43 30.29 -13.61 1.44
CA ILE A 43 29.25 -13.50 0.39
C ILE A 43 28.79 -14.88 -0.06
N ILE A 44 29.69 -15.81 -0.33
CA ILE A 44 29.37 -17.18 -0.76
C ILE A 44 28.52 -17.90 0.31
N LYS A 45 28.92 -17.81 1.56
CA LYS A 45 28.19 -18.43 2.67
C LYS A 45 26.83 -17.77 2.92
N ALA A 46 26.78 -16.46 2.85
CA ALA A 46 25.57 -15.68 3.04
C ALA A 46 24.54 -15.94 1.92
N ASP A 47 24.97 -15.99 0.65
CA ASP A 47 24.08 -16.31 -0.47
C ASP A 47 23.47 -17.71 -0.31
N LYS A 48 24.29 -18.72 0.05
CA LYS A 48 23.78 -20.06 0.34
C LYS A 48 22.74 -20.05 1.48
N LEU A 49 23.02 -19.33 2.56
CA LEU A 49 22.13 -19.21 3.71
C LEU A 49 20.81 -18.51 3.34
N ALA A 50 20.90 -17.39 2.58
CA ALA A 50 19.72 -16.69 2.08
C ALA A 50 18.84 -17.60 1.22
N GLY A 51 19.44 -18.37 0.29
CA GLY A 51 18.73 -19.34 -0.53
C GLY A 51 18.08 -20.47 0.27
N GLU A 52 18.69 -20.89 1.38
CA GLU A 52 18.08 -21.86 2.29
C GLU A 52 16.85 -21.28 3.01
N TYR A 53 16.91 -20.03 3.46
CA TYR A 53 15.77 -19.34 4.06
C TYR A 53 14.64 -19.10 3.06
N GLU A 54 14.95 -18.71 1.82
CA GLU A 54 13.94 -18.60 0.75
C GLU A 54 13.19 -19.93 0.52
N ARG A 55 13.93 -21.06 0.40
CA ARG A 55 13.33 -22.39 0.24
C ARG A 55 12.43 -22.78 1.40
N LYS A 56 12.80 -22.40 2.62
CA LYS A 56 12.00 -22.59 3.84
C LYS A 56 10.88 -21.56 4.02
N LYS A 57 10.69 -20.63 3.06
CA LYS A 57 9.74 -19.50 3.11
C LYS A 57 9.93 -18.58 4.32
N GLN A 58 11.13 -18.53 4.86
CA GLN A 58 11.54 -17.65 5.97
C GLN A 58 12.06 -16.32 5.40
N PHE A 59 11.18 -15.56 4.74
CA PHE A 59 11.55 -14.40 3.96
C PHE A 59 12.18 -13.26 4.77
N ASP A 60 11.76 -13.07 6.03
CA ASP A 60 12.37 -12.06 6.90
C ASP A 60 13.83 -12.35 7.18
N ARG A 61 14.17 -13.61 7.45
CA ARG A 61 15.55 -14.04 7.64
C ARG A 61 16.37 -13.95 6.36
N ALA A 62 15.79 -14.33 5.21
CA ALA A 62 16.46 -14.18 3.92
C ALA A 62 16.76 -12.70 3.63
N ARG A 63 15.81 -11.79 3.91
CA ARG A 63 15.99 -10.35 3.77
C ARG A 63 17.15 -9.84 4.62
N GLU A 64 17.19 -10.21 5.89
CA GLU A 64 18.24 -9.80 6.82
C GLU A 64 19.64 -10.20 6.31
N VAL A 65 19.76 -11.39 5.74
CA VAL A 65 21.03 -11.87 5.14
C VAL A 65 21.38 -11.05 3.91
N PHE A 66 20.45 -10.79 2.97
CA PHE A 66 20.73 -9.97 1.80
C PHE A 66 21.06 -8.53 2.17
N GLU A 67 20.41 -7.94 3.18
CA GLU A 67 20.73 -6.62 3.70
C GLU A 67 22.16 -6.56 4.29
N ALA A 68 22.59 -7.64 4.96
CA ALA A 68 23.97 -7.75 5.47
C ALA A 68 24.99 -7.86 4.33
N MET A 69 24.67 -8.60 3.26
CA MET A 69 25.52 -8.68 2.05
C MET A 69 25.67 -7.33 1.36
N VAL A 70 24.57 -6.59 1.15
CA VAL A 70 24.61 -5.26 0.52
C VAL A 70 25.36 -4.25 1.36
N ARG A 71 25.28 -4.34 2.70
CA ARG A 71 26.06 -3.49 3.60
C ARG A 71 27.55 -3.75 3.53
N LEU A 72 27.95 -5.01 3.39
CA LEU A 72 29.36 -5.38 3.35
C LEU A 72 29.98 -5.14 1.97
N VAL A 73 29.23 -5.45 0.91
CA VAL A 73 29.65 -5.27 -0.48
C VAL A 73 28.56 -4.49 -1.23
N PRO A 74 28.64 -3.16 -1.25
CA PRO A 74 27.73 -2.32 -2.01
C PRO A 74 27.76 -2.66 -3.50
N ASN A 75 26.62 -2.52 -4.16
CA ASN A 75 26.42 -2.87 -5.58
C ASN A 75 26.63 -4.36 -5.91
N HIS A 76 26.46 -5.25 -4.95
CA HIS A 76 26.45 -6.69 -5.22
C HIS A 76 25.13 -7.07 -5.88
N ALA A 77 25.14 -7.22 -7.20
CA ALA A 77 23.95 -7.37 -8.04
C ALA A 77 23.04 -8.53 -7.60
N GLU A 78 23.61 -9.66 -7.17
CA GLU A 78 22.86 -10.84 -6.74
C GLU A 78 22.14 -10.60 -5.40
N ALA A 79 22.79 -9.92 -4.45
CA ALA A 79 22.19 -9.58 -3.16
C ALA A 79 21.08 -8.53 -3.32
N GLU A 80 21.28 -7.52 -4.18
CA GLU A 80 20.24 -6.53 -4.50
C GLU A 80 19.06 -7.18 -5.22
N ALA A 81 19.31 -8.07 -6.17
CA ALA A 81 18.24 -8.81 -6.85
C ALA A 81 17.47 -9.71 -5.88
N GLY A 82 18.18 -10.38 -4.95
CA GLY A 82 17.58 -11.18 -3.89
C GLY A 82 16.70 -10.34 -2.97
N LEU A 83 17.20 -9.20 -2.50
CA LEU A 83 16.46 -8.27 -1.66
C LEU A 83 15.20 -7.75 -2.37
N ASN A 84 15.31 -7.31 -3.62
CA ASN A 84 14.18 -6.85 -4.41
C ASN A 84 13.14 -7.95 -4.61
N ARG A 85 13.57 -9.19 -4.87
CA ARG A 85 12.67 -10.35 -5.01
C ARG A 85 11.90 -10.63 -3.71
N ILE A 86 12.57 -10.62 -2.57
CA ILE A 86 11.94 -10.79 -1.25
C ILE A 86 10.94 -9.68 -0.97
N MET A 87 11.33 -8.42 -1.21
CA MET A 87 10.44 -7.27 -1.03
C MET A 87 9.20 -7.36 -1.91
N GLN A 88 9.34 -7.79 -3.17
CA GLN A 88 8.20 -8.02 -4.06
C GLN A 88 7.29 -9.14 -3.55
N MET A 89 7.85 -10.25 -3.06
CA MET A 89 7.07 -11.35 -2.49
C MET A 89 6.31 -10.93 -1.22
N GLN A 90 6.94 -10.15 -0.34
CA GLN A 90 6.28 -9.59 0.84
C GLN A 90 5.14 -8.64 0.41
N THR A 91 5.40 -7.75 -0.53
CA THR A 91 4.39 -6.84 -1.08
C THR A 91 3.19 -7.59 -1.70
N MET A 92 3.41 -8.77 -2.30
CA MET A 92 2.32 -9.61 -2.81
C MET A 92 1.49 -10.29 -1.71
N LYS A 93 2.10 -10.67 -0.60
CA LYS A 93 1.39 -11.24 0.56
C LYS A 93 0.49 -10.22 1.25
N ASP A 94 0.85 -8.95 1.20
CA ASP A 94 0.12 -7.85 1.84
C ASP A 94 -1.07 -7.36 1.00
N ARG A 95 -1.45 -8.10 -0.06
CA ARG A 95 -2.59 -7.77 -0.92
C ARG A 95 -3.78 -8.65 -0.60
N LYS A 96 -4.92 -8.02 -0.39
CA LYS A 96 -6.20 -8.69 -0.23
C LYS A 96 -7.22 -8.17 -1.24
N LEU A 97 -7.84 -9.09 -1.96
CA LEU A 97 -8.96 -8.79 -2.84
C LEU A 97 -10.26 -9.01 -2.06
N VAL A 98 -11.10 -7.99 -2.07
CA VAL A 98 -12.40 -7.98 -1.40
C VAL A 98 -13.47 -7.67 -2.42
N ASN A 99 -14.60 -8.40 -2.35
CA ASN A 99 -15.79 -8.07 -3.10
C ASN A 99 -16.68 -7.22 -2.20
N VAL A 100 -17.14 -6.08 -2.71
CA VAL A 100 -18.07 -5.19 -2.02
C VAL A 100 -19.36 -5.19 -2.83
N GLU A 101 -20.41 -5.80 -2.28
CA GLU A 101 -21.72 -5.86 -2.91
C GLU A 101 -22.46 -4.53 -2.72
N ALA A 102 -23.21 -4.11 -3.73
CA ALA A 102 -23.91 -2.83 -3.72
C ALA A 102 -25.06 -2.81 -2.72
N ALA A 103 -25.79 -3.94 -2.61
CA ALA A 103 -26.96 -4.09 -1.76
C ALA A 103 -26.66 -4.23 -0.27
N ASP A 104 -25.40 -4.47 0.10
CA ASP A 104 -25.03 -4.74 1.48
C ASP A 104 -24.62 -3.47 2.23
N GLY A 105 -24.86 -3.45 3.55
CA GLY A 105 -24.36 -2.43 4.46
C GLY A 105 -22.83 -2.47 4.59
N TRP A 106 -22.32 -2.18 5.79
CA TRP A 106 -20.88 -2.26 6.05
C TRP A 106 -20.34 -3.68 5.95
N GLN A 107 -19.45 -3.91 5.02
CA GLN A 107 -18.81 -5.20 4.74
C GLN A 107 -17.37 -5.18 5.26
N ASP A 108 -17.02 -6.21 6.02
CA ASP A 108 -15.68 -6.37 6.55
C ASP A 108 -14.70 -6.75 5.44
N SER A 109 -13.71 -5.91 5.20
CA SER A 109 -12.65 -6.22 4.23
C SER A 109 -11.73 -7.35 4.69
N GLY A 110 -11.74 -7.69 5.97
CA GLY A 110 -10.81 -8.61 6.59
C GLY A 110 -9.36 -8.09 6.63
N VAL A 111 -9.16 -6.77 6.45
CA VAL A 111 -7.84 -6.12 6.54
C VAL A 111 -7.82 -5.21 7.76
N THR A 112 -6.82 -5.40 8.60
CA THR A 112 -6.52 -4.48 9.71
C THR A 112 -5.45 -3.50 9.27
N LEU A 113 -5.75 -2.21 9.32
CA LEU A 113 -4.81 -1.14 9.00
C LEU A 113 -4.11 -0.67 10.27
N GLN A 114 -2.84 -0.34 10.16
CA GLN A 114 -2.06 0.27 11.24
C GLN A 114 -1.90 1.77 11.01
N ALA A 115 -2.00 2.56 12.09
CA ALA A 115 -1.79 4.00 12.02
C ALA A 115 -0.40 4.33 11.44
N ASP A 116 -0.34 5.41 10.69
CA ASP A 116 0.86 5.96 10.04
C ASP A 116 1.52 5.05 9.00
N MET A 117 0.86 3.93 8.63
CA MET A 117 1.32 3.05 7.56
C MET A 117 0.64 3.38 6.22
N PRO A 118 1.38 3.27 5.12
CA PRO A 118 0.83 3.51 3.79
C PRO A 118 -0.13 2.40 3.37
N VAL A 119 -1.24 2.81 2.78
CA VAL A 119 -2.27 1.93 2.20
C VAL A 119 -2.45 2.30 0.74
N HIS A 120 -2.51 1.31 -0.13
CA HIS A 120 -2.84 1.46 -1.54
C HIS A 120 -4.09 0.67 -1.86
N ILE A 121 -5.08 1.33 -2.50
CA ILE A 121 -6.35 0.71 -2.85
C ILE A 121 -6.60 0.83 -4.34
N GLU A 122 -6.75 -0.31 -5.01
CA GLU A 122 -7.20 -0.42 -6.40
C GLU A 122 -8.65 -0.88 -6.42
N VAL A 123 -9.47 -0.21 -7.22
CA VAL A 123 -10.90 -0.53 -7.33
C VAL A 123 -11.24 -0.81 -8.79
N ARG A 124 -11.99 -1.90 -9.03
CA ARG A 124 -12.53 -2.26 -10.34
C ARG A 124 -13.96 -2.74 -10.21
N GLY A 125 -14.74 -2.60 -11.27
CA GLY A 125 -16.13 -2.98 -11.31
C GLY A 125 -17.05 -1.77 -11.39
N THR A 126 -18.33 -2.03 -11.39
CA THR A 126 -19.41 -1.04 -11.41
C THR A 126 -20.57 -1.57 -10.60
N TRP A 127 -21.38 -0.67 -10.10
CA TRP A 127 -22.67 -0.98 -9.51
C TRP A 127 -23.74 -0.06 -10.06
N LYS A 128 -24.97 -0.44 -9.88
CA LYS A 128 -26.16 0.30 -10.29
C LYS A 128 -26.83 0.83 -9.03
N VAL A 129 -27.03 2.13 -8.99
CA VAL A 129 -27.79 2.78 -7.94
C VAL A 129 -29.23 2.90 -8.40
N VAL A 130 -30.16 2.43 -7.61
CA VAL A 130 -31.60 2.58 -7.83
C VAL A 130 -32.09 3.71 -6.94
N LEU A 131 -32.84 4.65 -7.51
CA LEU A 131 -33.39 5.79 -6.81
C LEU A 131 -34.87 5.93 -7.16
N GLU A 132 -35.73 5.81 -6.15
CA GLU A 132 -37.13 6.21 -6.26
C GLU A 132 -37.30 7.63 -5.74
N THR A 133 -37.96 8.46 -6.51
CA THR A 133 -38.22 9.87 -6.11
C THR A 133 -39.62 10.31 -6.58
N GLY A 134 -40.24 11.15 -5.77
CA GLY A 134 -41.47 11.86 -6.13
C GLY A 134 -41.22 13.07 -7.03
N PRO A 135 -42.28 13.86 -7.32
CA PRO A 135 -42.17 15.01 -8.21
C PRO A 135 -41.29 16.14 -7.69
N GLU A 136 -40.96 16.13 -6.40
CA GLU A 136 -40.08 17.12 -5.75
C GLU A 136 -38.61 16.73 -5.81
N GLY A 137 -38.27 15.54 -6.36
CA GLY A 137 -36.91 15.03 -6.43
C GLY A 137 -36.45 14.29 -5.18
N LEU A 138 -35.15 14.04 -5.09
CA LEU A 138 -34.53 13.32 -3.98
C LEU A 138 -33.74 14.29 -3.10
N GLU A 139 -34.15 14.38 -1.83
CA GLU A 139 -33.38 15.08 -0.80
C GLU A 139 -32.67 14.08 0.11
N ILE A 140 -31.38 14.29 0.34
CA ILE A 140 -30.64 13.53 1.37
C ILE A 140 -30.95 14.19 2.72
N PRO A 141 -31.59 13.46 3.66
CA PRO A 141 -31.87 14.00 5.00
C PRO A 141 -30.59 14.48 5.68
N ASP A 142 -30.63 15.59 6.40
CA ASP A 142 -29.45 16.19 7.02
C ASP A 142 -28.68 15.22 7.94
N LYS A 143 -29.40 14.33 8.64
CA LYS A 143 -28.81 13.31 9.50
C LYS A 143 -28.00 12.26 8.74
N GLN A 144 -28.32 12.01 7.47
CA GLN A 144 -27.68 11.01 6.59
C GLN A 144 -26.71 11.67 5.62
N ARG A 145 -26.69 13.02 5.56
CA ARG A 145 -25.81 13.76 4.67
C ARG A 145 -24.34 13.61 5.11
N PRO A 146 -23.45 13.11 4.26
CA PRO A 146 -22.05 12.99 4.59
C PRO A 146 -21.44 14.36 4.91
N ARG A 147 -20.60 14.43 5.95
CA ARG A 147 -19.83 15.65 6.24
C ARG A 147 -18.78 15.94 5.19
N ASP A 148 -18.29 14.92 4.52
CA ASP A 148 -17.34 15.05 3.41
C ASP A 148 -18.11 15.25 2.09
N SER A 149 -18.02 16.44 1.54
CA SER A 149 -18.71 16.80 0.28
C SER A 149 -18.26 15.99 -0.95
N ARG A 150 -17.19 15.23 -0.85
CA ARG A 150 -16.71 14.31 -1.90
C ARG A 150 -17.51 13.02 -1.96
N ILE A 151 -18.25 12.69 -0.90
CA ILE A 151 -19.11 11.51 -0.84
C ILE A 151 -20.45 11.86 -1.49
N LYS A 152 -20.75 11.18 -2.59
CA LYS A 152 -22.00 11.27 -3.33
C LYS A 152 -22.69 9.92 -3.32
N LEU A 153 -23.97 9.87 -3.67
CA LEU A 153 -24.69 8.60 -3.88
C LEU A 153 -23.90 7.72 -4.85
N GLY A 154 -23.79 6.45 -4.54
CA GLY A 154 -22.98 5.48 -5.30
C GLY A 154 -21.47 5.55 -5.07
N THR A 155 -20.97 6.41 -4.16
CA THR A 155 -19.53 6.43 -3.83
C THR A 155 -19.14 5.20 -3.00
N LEU A 156 -18.05 4.53 -3.35
CA LEU A 156 -17.40 3.57 -2.46
C LEU A 156 -16.79 4.31 -1.28
N ILE A 157 -17.21 3.96 -0.06
CA ILE A 157 -16.73 4.58 1.17
C ILE A 157 -16.12 3.54 2.10
N GLY A 158 -15.17 3.98 2.93
CA GLY A 158 -14.53 3.17 3.96
C GLY A 158 -14.67 3.79 5.35
N VAL A 159 -14.65 2.95 6.37
CA VAL A 159 -14.50 3.32 7.78
C VAL A 159 -13.48 2.40 8.43
N ILE A 160 -12.63 2.95 9.29
CA ILE A 160 -11.70 2.17 10.11
C ILE A 160 -12.28 2.10 11.53
N ALA A 161 -12.60 0.89 12.00
CA ALA A 161 -13.25 0.66 13.29
C ALA A 161 -12.70 -0.58 13.99
N ASN A 162 -12.71 -0.57 15.33
CA ASN A 162 -12.32 -1.71 16.18
C ASN A 162 -13.52 -2.35 16.89
N SER A 163 -14.69 -1.74 16.79
CA SER A 163 -15.92 -2.23 17.40
C SER A 163 -17.15 -1.83 16.57
N PRO A 164 -18.30 -2.51 16.74
CA PRO A 164 -19.55 -2.10 16.11
C PRO A 164 -19.97 -0.66 16.42
N ALA A 165 -19.79 -0.21 17.66
CA ALA A 165 -20.10 1.17 18.04
C ALA A 165 -19.21 2.20 17.32
N GLU A 166 -17.94 1.88 17.11
CA GLU A 166 -17.04 2.71 16.29
C GLU A 166 -17.41 2.68 14.81
N LEU A 167 -17.95 1.57 14.30
CA LEU A 167 -18.41 1.48 12.93
C LEU A 167 -19.61 2.40 12.66
N GLU A 168 -20.55 2.47 13.59
CA GLU A 168 -21.72 3.34 13.49
C GLU A 168 -21.38 4.83 13.65
N SER A 169 -20.49 5.16 14.59
CA SER A 169 -20.08 6.54 14.87
C SER A 169 -18.90 7.03 14.04
N GLY A 170 -18.27 6.13 13.28
CA GLY A 170 -17.07 6.38 12.48
C GLY A 170 -17.31 7.43 11.40
N LYS A 171 -16.25 8.16 11.04
CA LYS A 171 -16.29 9.13 9.95
C LYS A 171 -15.95 8.41 8.65
N PRO A 172 -16.90 8.23 7.73
CA PRO A 172 -16.62 7.62 6.44
C PRO A 172 -15.73 8.53 5.60
N PHE A 173 -14.88 7.91 4.80
CA PHE A 173 -14.06 8.57 3.80
C PHE A 173 -14.27 7.93 2.43
N PRO A 174 -14.25 8.73 1.35
CA PRO A 174 -14.42 8.20 -0.01
C PRO A 174 -13.15 7.47 -0.44
N ILE A 175 -13.32 6.35 -1.13
CA ILE A 175 -12.22 5.56 -1.72
C ILE A 175 -12.21 5.81 -3.22
N LYS A 176 -11.05 6.22 -3.74
CA LYS A 176 -10.83 6.43 -5.17
C LYS A 176 -9.96 5.33 -5.76
N PRO A 177 -10.19 4.95 -7.03
CA PRO A 177 -9.32 4.01 -7.72
C PRO A 177 -7.86 4.51 -7.75
N GLY A 178 -6.90 3.63 -7.41
CA GLY A 178 -5.48 3.96 -7.37
C GLY A 178 -5.07 4.85 -6.21
N GLU A 179 -5.93 5.03 -5.20
CA GLU A 179 -5.63 5.92 -4.08
C GLU A 179 -4.54 5.33 -3.18
N LYS A 180 -3.58 6.21 -2.84
CA LYS A 180 -2.56 5.95 -1.82
C LYS A 180 -2.74 6.95 -0.70
N PHE A 181 -2.85 6.46 0.53
CA PHE A 181 -2.99 7.31 1.70
C PHE A 181 -2.28 6.70 2.92
N VAL A 182 -2.08 7.54 3.93
CA VAL A 182 -1.59 7.12 5.23
C VAL A 182 -2.74 7.34 6.22
N ASN A 183 -3.24 6.26 6.81
CA ASN A 183 -4.30 6.38 7.80
C ASN A 183 -3.75 6.83 9.16
N LYS A 184 -4.59 7.51 9.92
CA LYS A 184 -4.22 8.07 11.24
C LYS A 184 -4.70 7.21 12.42
N LYS A 185 -5.45 6.15 12.14
CA LYS A 185 -6.07 5.30 13.15
C LYS A 185 -5.84 3.83 12.81
N SER A 186 -5.41 3.03 13.77
CA SER A 186 -5.38 1.57 13.62
C SER A 186 -6.79 1.01 13.78
N GLY A 187 -7.10 -0.04 13.00
CA GLY A 187 -8.38 -0.72 13.08
C GLY A 187 -8.72 -1.50 11.81
N ARG A 188 -9.84 -2.19 11.85
CA ARG A 188 -10.34 -2.97 10.74
C ARG A 188 -11.03 -2.08 9.72
N LEU A 189 -10.74 -2.30 8.44
CA LEU A 189 -11.35 -1.55 7.35
C LEU A 189 -12.67 -2.19 6.95
N TYR A 190 -13.74 -1.40 7.00
CA TYR A 190 -15.06 -1.74 6.50
C TYR A 190 -15.38 -0.90 5.27
N LEU A 191 -16.06 -1.51 4.30
CA LEU A 191 -16.37 -0.93 3.01
C LEU A 191 -17.86 -1.04 2.73
N ARG A 192 -18.43 -0.05 2.04
CA ARG A 192 -19.79 -0.12 1.48
C ARG A 192 -19.96 0.89 0.36
N MET A 193 -21.02 0.73 -0.41
CA MET A 193 -21.57 1.80 -1.23
C MET A 193 -22.29 2.82 -0.33
N PHE A 194 -22.12 4.10 -0.60
CA PHE A 194 -22.93 5.13 0.05
C PHE A 194 -24.24 5.27 -0.66
N ASP A 195 -25.29 4.79 -0.01
CA ASP A 195 -26.68 4.98 -0.41
C ASP A 195 -27.57 5.09 0.81
N LEU A 196 -28.77 5.62 0.61
CA LEU A 196 -29.82 5.76 1.65
C LEU A 196 -30.52 4.44 1.88
N GLU A 197 -30.76 3.69 0.82
CA GLU A 197 -31.40 2.38 0.80
C GLU A 197 -30.63 1.40 -0.07
N PRO A 198 -29.58 0.79 0.45
CA PRO A 198 -28.69 -0.05 -0.36
C PRO A 198 -29.33 -1.34 -0.88
N SER A 199 -30.44 -1.80 -0.26
CA SER A 199 -31.03 -3.12 -0.53
C SER A 199 -31.56 -3.32 -1.95
N ASP A 200 -31.84 -2.24 -2.68
CA ASP A 200 -32.34 -2.22 -4.06
C ASP A 200 -31.24 -2.06 -5.11
N ASN A 201 -30.00 -1.86 -4.68
CA ASN A 201 -28.86 -1.69 -5.57
C ASN A 201 -28.32 -3.01 -6.10
N GLU A 202 -27.69 -2.97 -7.28
CA GLU A 202 -27.16 -4.14 -7.98
C GLU A 202 -25.66 -4.00 -8.29
N GLY A 203 -24.99 -5.15 -8.35
CA GLY A 203 -23.59 -5.22 -8.76
C GLY A 203 -22.59 -5.17 -7.60
N LYS A 204 -21.32 -5.19 -7.96
CA LYS A 204 -20.22 -5.24 -7.00
C LYS A 204 -18.95 -4.55 -7.47
N MET A 205 -18.16 -4.12 -6.54
CA MET A 205 -16.79 -3.66 -6.76
C MET A 205 -15.78 -4.68 -6.25
N TYR A 206 -14.72 -4.84 -7.00
CA TYR A 206 -13.53 -5.61 -6.59
C TYR A 206 -12.51 -4.63 -6.06
N VAL A 207 -12.22 -4.71 -4.77
CA VAL A 207 -11.32 -3.81 -4.06
C VAL A 207 -10.07 -4.57 -3.66
N MET A 208 -8.95 -4.23 -4.28
CA MET A 208 -7.65 -4.76 -3.87
C MET A 208 -7.01 -3.79 -2.89
N ILE A 209 -6.78 -4.26 -1.67
CA ILE A 209 -6.17 -3.50 -0.60
C ILE A 209 -4.75 -4.02 -0.40
N GLN A 210 -3.78 -3.13 -0.47
CA GLN A 210 -2.39 -3.40 -0.16
C GLN A 210 -1.99 -2.52 1.03
N SER A 211 -1.57 -3.17 2.12
CA SER A 211 -1.05 -2.50 3.31
C SER A 211 0.26 -3.15 3.71
N THR A 212 1.27 -2.38 4.03
CA THR A 212 2.62 -2.87 4.31
C THR A 212 2.70 -3.78 5.54
N PHE A 213 1.63 -3.84 6.36
CA PHE A 213 1.53 -4.66 7.58
C PHE A 213 0.07 -5.14 7.85
N GLY A 214 -0.72 -5.34 6.80
CA GLY A 214 -2.06 -5.88 6.94
C GLY A 214 -2.02 -7.40 7.07
N ASN A 215 -2.29 -7.93 8.25
CA ASN A 215 -2.66 -9.33 8.49
C ASN A 215 -4.17 -9.48 8.51
#